data_c9a4fdc9895cb802da13450c985bbb1a
#
_entry.id   c9a4fdc9895cb802da13450c985bbb1a
#
_cell.length_a   1.000
_cell.length_b   1.000
_cell.length_c   1.000
_cell.angle_alpha   90.00
_cell.angle_beta   90.00
_cell.angle_gamma   90.00
#
_symmetry.space_group_name_H-M   'P 1'
#
loop_
_entity.id
_entity.type
_entity.pdbx_description
1 polymer ?
#
loop_
_entity_poly.entity_id
_entity_poly.type
_entity_poly.pdbx_seq_one_letter_code
_entity_poly.pdbx_strand_id
1 'polypeptide(L)'
;MNWYCEPGKENDVVLSTKIEINRNFADEPFMEKASEKDLLDVQNRAKKLFGKINYGLKYLKLKDMDILTRQSFVEKNLVNQDFIANSSDVEAICINDEENICVKVNEKDHIEIQVFSSGLELDNCFNLINELDNKINEEEKIAFDKRFGYLTSDLINVGTGMQVSVLVHLPGLKKTGNLQKILDIVEKFGMNIRNEYGEYNKQNTDVYQIPNRQTLGISEKDTI
;
A
#
# COMPACT_ATOMS: atom_id res chain seq x y z
N MET A 1 -11.58 16.45 -4.82
CA MET A 1 -10.86 17.00 -3.62
C MET A 1 -10.05 15.86 -3.07
N ASN A 2 -8.83 16.11 -2.60
CA ASN A 2 -7.95 15.04 -2.18
C ASN A 2 -8.46 14.39 -0.88
N TRP A 3 -8.36 13.08 -0.78
CA TRP A 3 -8.92 12.28 0.33
C TRP A 3 -8.51 12.78 1.74
N TYR A 4 -7.30 13.32 1.87
CA TYR A 4 -6.75 13.82 3.15
C TYR A 4 -7.24 15.23 3.54
N CYS A 5 -8.04 15.88 2.71
CA CYS A 5 -8.59 17.22 3.00
C CYS A 5 -9.95 17.17 3.71
N GLU A 6 -10.59 16.00 3.79
CA GLU A 6 -11.90 15.84 4.41
C GLU A 6 -11.79 15.00 5.69
N PRO A 7 -12.55 15.33 6.76
CA PRO A 7 -12.58 14.54 7.96
C PRO A 7 -13.30 13.20 7.69
N GLY A 8 -12.68 12.10 8.11
CA GLY A 8 -13.29 10.77 8.10
C GLY A 8 -13.92 10.39 9.44
N LYS A 9 -14.39 9.14 9.57
CA LYS A 9 -14.87 8.62 10.87
C LYS A 9 -13.73 8.55 11.89
N GLU A 10 -14.05 8.80 13.16
CA GLU A 10 -13.09 8.75 14.28
C GLU A 10 -11.83 9.61 14.06
N ASN A 11 -11.95 10.71 13.32
CA ASN A 11 -10.83 11.55 12.89
C ASN A 11 -10.13 12.32 14.02
N ASP A 12 -10.68 12.31 15.21
CA ASP A 12 -10.02 12.79 16.44
C ASP A 12 -8.86 11.89 16.90
N VAL A 13 -8.88 10.62 16.48
CA VAL A 13 -7.84 9.62 16.78
C VAL A 13 -7.25 9.00 15.52
N VAL A 14 -8.10 8.61 14.56
CA VAL A 14 -7.68 7.93 13.33
C VAL A 14 -7.49 8.94 12.21
N LEU A 15 -6.25 9.13 11.78
CA LEU A 15 -5.91 10.05 10.70
C LEU A 15 -6.28 9.49 9.33
N SER A 16 -5.98 8.21 9.11
CA SER A 16 -6.26 7.55 7.82
C SER A 16 -6.35 6.05 7.92
N THR A 17 -7.04 5.46 6.95
CA THR A 17 -7.03 4.03 6.62
C THR A 17 -6.30 3.82 5.31
N LYS A 18 -5.43 2.81 5.26
CA LYS A 18 -4.79 2.33 4.03
C LYS A 18 -4.97 0.83 3.89
N ILE A 19 -5.39 0.37 2.71
CA ILE A 19 -5.33 -1.03 2.30
C ILE A 19 -4.44 -1.14 1.08
N GLU A 20 -3.58 -2.15 1.10
CA GLU A 20 -2.59 -2.41 0.06
C GLU A 20 -2.67 -3.88 -0.35
N ILE A 21 -2.61 -4.17 -1.65
CA ILE A 21 -2.47 -5.53 -2.19
C ILE A 21 -1.28 -5.61 -3.13
N ASN A 22 -0.58 -6.75 -3.05
CA ASN A 22 0.58 -7.06 -3.86
C ASN A 22 0.22 -8.15 -4.87
N ARG A 23 0.52 -7.93 -6.15
CA ARG A 23 0.20 -8.85 -7.25
C ARG A 23 1.38 -8.97 -8.22
N ASN A 24 1.62 -10.21 -8.68
CA ASN A 24 2.59 -10.50 -9.72
C ASN A 24 1.91 -11.16 -10.92
N PHE A 25 2.33 -10.83 -12.12
CA PHE A 25 1.88 -11.54 -13.33
C PHE A 25 2.44 -12.96 -13.32
N ALA A 26 1.60 -13.96 -13.62
CA ALA A 26 1.95 -15.37 -13.47
C ALA A 26 3.01 -15.87 -14.50
N ASP A 27 3.14 -15.18 -15.60
CA ASP A 27 3.99 -15.49 -16.74
C ASP A 27 5.26 -14.63 -16.82
N GLU A 28 5.48 -13.75 -15.82
CA GLU A 28 6.67 -12.92 -15.71
C GLU A 28 7.55 -13.38 -14.54
N PRO A 29 8.87 -13.26 -14.63
CA PRO A 29 9.75 -13.59 -13.51
C PRO A 29 9.62 -12.55 -12.40
N PHE A 30 9.62 -13.01 -11.13
CA PHE A 30 9.59 -12.12 -9.97
C PHE A 30 10.79 -11.17 -9.95
N MET A 31 10.63 -10.01 -9.33
CA MET A 31 11.58 -8.89 -9.31
C MET A 31 13.04 -9.29 -9.11
N GLU A 32 13.33 -10.22 -8.18
CA GLU A 32 14.69 -10.68 -7.89
C GLU A 32 15.39 -11.42 -9.05
N LYS A 33 14.62 -11.98 -9.99
CA LYS A 33 15.11 -12.77 -11.13
C LYS A 33 14.85 -12.11 -12.47
N ALA A 34 14.09 -11.02 -12.47
CA ALA A 34 13.69 -10.31 -13.66
C ALA A 34 14.88 -9.55 -14.28
N SER A 35 15.03 -9.63 -15.58
CA SER A 35 15.91 -8.73 -16.33
C SER A 35 15.26 -7.37 -16.50
N GLU A 36 16.04 -6.34 -16.82
CA GLU A 36 15.51 -5.01 -17.15
C GLU A 36 14.45 -5.07 -18.27
N LYS A 37 14.63 -5.96 -19.23
CA LYS A 37 13.64 -6.19 -20.31
C LYS A 37 12.33 -6.71 -19.74
N ASP A 38 12.38 -7.71 -18.86
CA ASP A 38 11.18 -8.29 -18.25
C ASP A 38 10.42 -7.22 -17.45
N LEU A 39 11.15 -6.38 -16.69
CA LEU A 39 10.57 -5.26 -15.93
C LEU A 39 9.95 -4.18 -16.84
N LEU A 40 10.54 -3.91 -18.00
CA LEU A 40 9.93 -3.01 -19.01
C LEU A 40 8.66 -3.62 -19.60
N ASP A 41 8.62 -4.94 -19.82
CA ASP A 41 7.42 -5.63 -20.30
C ASP A 41 6.32 -5.59 -19.23
N VAL A 42 6.64 -5.83 -17.96
CA VAL A 42 5.73 -5.63 -16.81
C VAL A 42 5.20 -4.19 -16.77
N GLN A 43 6.08 -3.19 -16.88
CA GLN A 43 5.70 -1.77 -16.85
C GLN A 43 4.70 -1.44 -17.99
N ASN A 44 4.99 -1.90 -19.21
CA ASN A 44 4.12 -1.69 -20.38
C ASN A 44 2.76 -2.39 -20.22
N ARG A 45 2.77 -3.58 -19.63
CA ARG A 45 1.57 -4.36 -19.33
C ARG A 45 0.71 -3.66 -18.28
N ALA A 46 1.31 -3.21 -17.17
CA ALA A 46 0.64 -2.43 -16.14
C ALA A 46 0.05 -1.12 -16.70
N LYS A 47 0.78 -0.40 -17.54
CA LYS A 47 0.28 0.81 -18.21
C LYS A 47 -0.98 0.54 -19.04
N LYS A 48 -1.02 -0.57 -19.79
CA LYS A 48 -2.19 -0.96 -20.60
C LYS A 48 -3.36 -1.37 -19.71
N LEU A 49 -3.10 -2.17 -18.67
CA LEU A 49 -4.08 -2.65 -17.72
C LEU A 49 -4.79 -1.48 -17.02
N PHE A 50 -4.03 -0.60 -16.37
CA PHE A 50 -4.59 0.53 -15.62
C PHE A 50 -5.16 1.65 -16.52
N GLY A 51 -4.76 1.69 -17.79
CA GLY A 51 -5.40 2.54 -18.80
C GLY A 51 -6.80 2.06 -19.23
N LYS A 52 -7.09 0.76 -19.07
CA LYS A 52 -8.42 0.18 -19.34
C LYS A 52 -9.36 0.26 -18.13
N ILE A 53 -8.79 0.12 -16.93
CA ILE A 53 -9.55 0.18 -15.68
C ILE A 53 -9.98 1.62 -15.43
N ASN A 54 -11.29 1.87 -15.44
CA ASN A 54 -11.89 3.20 -15.43
C ASN A 54 -11.96 3.82 -14.01
N TYR A 55 -10.81 4.19 -13.44
CA TYR A 55 -10.68 4.90 -12.16
C TYR A 55 -9.92 6.23 -12.27
N GLY A 56 -9.79 6.76 -13.49
CA GLY A 56 -9.08 8.02 -13.73
C GLY A 56 -7.59 7.96 -13.44
N LEU A 57 -6.98 6.77 -13.49
CA LEU A 57 -5.57 6.57 -13.17
C LEU A 57 -4.67 7.15 -14.25
N LYS A 58 -3.79 8.07 -13.86
CA LYS A 58 -2.75 8.67 -14.67
C LYS A 58 -1.45 7.90 -14.48
N TYR A 59 -0.91 7.40 -15.58
CA TYR A 59 0.37 6.70 -15.59
C TYR A 59 1.53 7.71 -15.62
N LEU A 60 2.47 7.58 -14.69
CA LEU A 60 3.64 8.44 -14.53
C LEU A 60 4.89 7.57 -14.36
N LYS A 61 5.91 7.78 -15.19
CA LYS A 61 7.23 7.17 -14.96
C LYS A 61 7.94 7.96 -13.86
N LEU A 62 8.52 7.27 -12.88
CA LEU A 62 9.24 7.96 -11.79
C LEU A 62 10.42 8.77 -12.33
N LYS A 63 11.15 8.24 -13.31
CA LYS A 63 12.30 8.91 -13.92
C LYS A 63 11.95 10.27 -14.54
N ASP A 64 10.76 10.41 -15.13
CA ASP A 64 10.33 11.61 -15.84
C ASP A 64 9.78 12.70 -14.89
N MET A 65 9.61 12.37 -13.60
CA MET A 65 9.09 13.30 -12.61
C MET A 65 10.20 14.18 -12.04
N ASP A 66 9.89 15.44 -11.80
CA ASP A 66 10.79 16.35 -11.09
C ASP A 66 10.94 15.95 -9.60
N ILE A 67 12.03 16.41 -8.99
CA ILE A 67 12.41 16.05 -7.62
C ILE A 67 11.35 16.50 -6.60
N LEU A 68 10.72 17.67 -6.78
CA LEU A 68 9.73 18.21 -5.84
C LEU A 68 8.46 17.38 -5.88
N THR A 69 8.02 16.97 -7.07
CA THR A 69 6.86 16.09 -7.23
C THR A 69 7.10 14.72 -6.60
N ARG A 70 8.29 14.11 -6.80
CA ARG A 70 8.65 12.85 -6.15
C ARG A 70 8.64 12.99 -4.63
N GLN A 71 9.25 14.05 -4.09
CA GLN A 71 9.29 14.30 -2.65
C GLN A 71 7.88 14.51 -2.08
N SER A 72 6.99 15.21 -2.78
CA SER A 72 5.59 15.38 -2.41
C SER A 72 4.87 14.03 -2.26
N PHE A 73 5.17 13.04 -3.11
CA PHE A 73 4.57 11.70 -3.00
C PHE A 73 5.06 10.92 -1.78
N VAL A 74 6.32 11.13 -1.37
CA VAL A 74 6.83 10.56 -0.12
C VAL A 74 6.15 11.20 1.08
N GLU A 75 6.02 12.53 1.11
CA GLU A 75 5.38 13.26 2.21
C GLU A 75 3.89 12.88 2.38
N LYS A 76 3.24 12.49 1.28
CA LYS A 76 1.85 12.00 1.28
C LYS A 76 1.73 10.50 1.58
N ASN A 77 2.81 9.80 1.86
CA ASN A 77 2.86 8.34 2.07
C ASN A 77 2.32 7.51 0.88
N LEU A 78 2.34 8.06 -0.32
CA LEU A 78 1.96 7.35 -1.55
C LEU A 78 3.06 6.40 -2.03
N VAL A 79 4.32 6.79 -1.79
CA VAL A 79 5.52 6.00 -2.12
C VAL A 79 6.55 6.14 -1.00
N ASN A 80 7.44 5.17 -0.86
CA ASN A 80 8.55 5.26 0.07
C ASN A 80 9.79 5.94 -0.55
N GLN A 81 10.71 6.40 0.32
CA GLN A 81 11.93 7.09 -0.10
C GLN A 81 12.84 6.21 -0.96
N ASP A 82 12.93 4.90 -0.65
CA ASP A 82 13.81 3.98 -1.35
C ASP A 82 13.35 3.73 -2.79
N PHE A 83 12.03 3.66 -3.01
CA PHE A 83 11.45 3.51 -4.34
C PHE A 83 11.76 4.70 -5.25
N ILE A 84 11.82 5.90 -4.68
CA ILE A 84 12.18 7.10 -5.41
C ILE A 84 13.70 7.20 -5.65
N ALA A 85 14.50 6.93 -4.62
CA ALA A 85 15.94 7.08 -4.68
C ALA A 85 16.58 6.13 -5.69
N ASN A 86 16.02 4.92 -5.83
CA ASN A 86 16.52 3.87 -6.73
C ASN A 86 15.80 3.83 -8.08
N SER A 87 14.96 4.84 -8.40
CA SER A 87 14.17 4.82 -9.62
C SER A 87 15.00 4.81 -10.89
N SER A 88 14.70 3.88 -11.78
CA SER A 88 15.29 3.71 -13.09
C SER A 88 14.24 3.89 -14.20
N ASP A 89 14.43 3.28 -15.35
CA ASP A 89 13.47 3.35 -16.47
C ASP A 89 12.25 2.44 -16.30
N VAL A 90 12.30 1.52 -15.34
CA VAL A 90 11.29 0.44 -15.19
C VAL A 90 10.23 0.74 -14.14
N GLU A 91 10.49 1.68 -13.21
CA GLU A 91 9.53 2.02 -12.17
C GLU A 91 8.53 3.08 -12.65
N ALA A 92 7.27 2.86 -12.26
CA ALA A 92 6.18 3.78 -12.56
C ALA A 92 5.14 3.80 -11.45
N ILE A 93 4.27 4.79 -11.48
CA ILE A 93 3.07 4.85 -10.67
C ILE A 93 1.84 5.13 -11.53
N CYS A 94 0.67 4.64 -11.10
CA CYS A 94 -0.61 5.06 -11.60
C CYS A 94 -1.41 5.65 -10.45
N ILE A 95 -1.90 6.88 -10.59
CA ILE A 95 -2.57 7.61 -9.52
C ILE A 95 -3.78 8.38 -10.07
N ASN A 96 -4.87 8.42 -9.32
CA ASN A 96 -6.04 9.22 -9.69
C ASN A 96 -5.96 10.65 -9.15
N ASP A 97 -6.88 11.51 -9.57
CA ASP A 97 -6.88 12.94 -9.21
C ASP A 97 -7.16 13.20 -7.74
N GLU A 98 -7.92 12.32 -7.08
CA GLU A 98 -8.19 12.37 -5.64
C GLU A 98 -7.02 11.85 -4.80
N GLU A 99 -6.03 11.23 -5.43
CA GLU A 99 -4.87 10.60 -4.78
C GLU A 99 -5.23 9.48 -3.78
N ASN A 100 -6.46 8.95 -3.84
CA ASN A 100 -6.91 7.88 -2.96
C ASN A 100 -6.68 6.48 -3.53
N ILE A 101 -6.26 6.37 -4.79
CA ILE A 101 -5.78 5.13 -5.43
C ILE A 101 -4.39 5.41 -5.98
N CYS A 102 -3.41 4.66 -5.49
CA CYS A 102 -2.05 4.71 -6.00
C CYS A 102 -1.57 3.29 -6.32
N VAL A 103 -1.07 3.08 -7.52
CA VAL A 103 -0.46 1.81 -7.94
C VAL A 103 1.01 2.04 -8.16
N LYS A 104 1.85 1.32 -7.46
CA LYS A 104 3.29 1.26 -7.71
C LYS A 104 3.58 0.10 -8.66
N VAL A 105 4.45 0.31 -9.63
CA VAL A 105 4.84 -0.69 -10.62
C VAL A 105 6.34 -0.94 -10.48
N ASN A 106 6.71 -2.21 -10.35
CA ASN A 106 8.08 -2.65 -10.17
C ASN A 106 8.77 -2.07 -8.91
N GLU A 107 8.08 -2.08 -7.76
CA GLU A 107 8.73 -1.80 -6.49
C GLU A 107 9.32 -3.10 -5.91
N LYS A 108 8.58 -3.85 -5.10
CA LYS A 108 8.94 -5.18 -4.58
C LYS A 108 8.26 -6.27 -5.36
N ASP A 109 7.02 -6.03 -5.75
CA ASP A 109 6.21 -6.86 -6.62
C ASP A 109 5.93 -6.12 -7.94
N HIS A 110 5.43 -6.81 -8.95
CA HIS A 110 5.11 -6.20 -10.25
C HIS A 110 4.10 -5.07 -10.10
N ILE A 111 3.10 -5.26 -9.24
CA ILE A 111 2.04 -4.30 -8.96
C ILE A 111 1.76 -4.27 -7.47
N GLU A 112 1.83 -3.11 -6.87
CA GLU A 112 1.37 -2.84 -5.52
C GLU A 112 0.28 -1.77 -5.59
N ILE A 113 -0.95 -2.12 -5.21
CA ILE A 113 -2.12 -1.27 -5.30
C ILE A 113 -2.47 -0.79 -3.91
N GLN A 114 -2.61 0.50 -3.74
CA GLN A 114 -2.92 1.14 -2.48
C GLN A 114 -4.21 1.94 -2.60
N VAL A 115 -5.08 1.79 -1.60
CA VAL A 115 -6.28 2.59 -1.44
C VAL A 115 -6.23 3.30 -0.10
N PHE A 116 -6.54 4.59 -0.10
CA PHE A 116 -6.49 5.46 1.07
C PHE A 116 -7.86 6.08 1.35
N SER A 117 -8.14 6.31 2.62
CA SER A 117 -9.26 7.14 3.06
C SER A 117 -8.92 7.88 4.34
N SER A 118 -9.53 9.04 4.56
CA SER A 118 -9.44 9.77 5.83
C SER A 118 -10.24 9.05 6.91
N GLY A 119 -9.70 9.01 8.14
CA GLY A 119 -10.34 8.38 9.29
C GLY A 119 -10.44 6.85 9.20
N LEU A 120 -11.37 6.26 9.95
CA LEU A 120 -11.58 4.80 10.04
C LEU A 120 -12.61 4.34 8.98
N GLU A 121 -12.13 3.99 7.78
CA GLU A 121 -12.97 3.63 6.63
C GLU A 121 -12.56 2.27 6.02
N LEU A 122 -12.42 1.25 6.87
CA LEU A 122 -11.95 -0.08 6.48
C LEU A 122 -12.84 -0.72 5.41
N ASP A 123 -14.16 -0.75 5.62
CA ASP A 123 -15.11 -1.37 4.67
C ASP A 123 -15.09 -0.67 3.30
N ASN A 124 -15.04 0.66 3.29
CA ASN A 124 -15.04 1.43 2.03
C ASN A 124 -13.74 1.20 1.26
N CYS A 125 -12.58 1.23 1.93
CA CYS A 125 -11.30 0.92 1.31
C CYS A 125 -11.25 -0.54 0.81
N PHE A 126 -11.78 -1.49 1.58
CA PHE A 126 -11.83 -2.89 1.19
C PHE A 126 -12.70 -3.12 -0.05
N ASN A 127 -13.89 -2.55 -0.08
CA ASN A 127 -14.77 -2.68 -1.23
C ASN A 127 -14.12 -2.13 -2.50
N LEU A 128 -13.46 -0.98 -2.40
CA LEU A 128 -12.79 -0.35 -3.53
C LEU A 128 -11.59 -1.18 -4.03
N ILE A 129 -10.72 -1.65 -3.12
CA ILE A 129 -9.55 -2.44 -3.52
C ILE A 129 -9.94 -3.81 -4.06
N ASN A 130 -10.99 -4.44 -3.50
CA ASN A 130 -11.52 -5.73 -3.98
C ASN A 130 -12.12 -5.58 -5.39
N GLU A 131 -12.81 -4.48 -5.67
CA GLU A 131 -13.32 -4.20 -7.03
C GLU A 131 -12.18 -4.02 -8.03
N LEU A 132 -11.11 -3.31 -7.63
CA LEU A 132 -9.89 -3.16 -8.44
C LEU A 132 -9.21 -4.51 -8.70
N ASP A 133 -9.03 -5.33 -7.67
CA ASP A 133 -8.38 -6.64 -7.77
C ASP A 133 -9.19 -7.60 -8.67
N ASN A 134 -10.51 -7.60 -8.56
CA ASN A 134 -11.37 -8.38 -9.43
C ASN A 134 -11.18 -7.98 -10.91
N LYS A 135 -11.18 -6.68 -11.23
CA LYS A 135 -10.94 -6.20 -12.60
C LYS A 135 -9.56 -6.58 -13.12
N ILE A 136 -8.55 -6.58 -12.27
CA ILE A 136 -7.20 -7.03 -12.63
C ILE A 136 -7.19 -8.52 -12.96
N ASN A 137 -7.83 -9.35 -12.13
CA ASN A 137 -7.93 -10.79 -12.33
C ASN A 137 -8.78 -11.17 -13.57
N GLU A 138 -9.70 -10.30 -14.02
CA GLU A 138 -10.45 -10.48 -15.27
C GLU A 138 -9.59 -10.22 -16.52
N GLU A 139 -8.65 -9.26 -16.44
CA GLU A 139 -7.83 -8.83 -17.57
C GLU A 139 -6.46 -9.56 -17.62
N GLU A 140 -5.95 -10.02 -16.48
CA GLU A 140 -4.59 -10.51 -16.34
C GLU A 140 -4.52 -11.79 -15.51
N LYS A 141 -3.59 -12.67 -15.86
CA LYS A 141 -3.31 -13.86 -15.07
C LYS A 141 -2.32 -13.53 -13.96
N ILE A 142 -2.80 -13.56 -12.72
CA ILE A 142 -1.99 -13.26 -11.52
C ILE A 142 -1.39 -14.55 -10.95
N ALA A 143 -0.18 -14.45 -10.40
CA ALA A 143 0.54 -15.54 -9.76
C ALA A 143 -0.19 -15.98 -8.48
N PHE A 144 -0.82 -17.15 -8.53
CA PHE A 144 -1.64 -17.71 -7.46
C PHE A 144 -1.41 -19.21 -7.33
N ASP A 145 -1.24 -19.69 -6.10
CA ASP A 145 -1.19 -21.12 -5.76
C ASP A 145 -2.38 -21.49 -4.87
N LYS A 146 -3.02 -22.65 -5.13
CA LYS A 146 -4.21 -23.07 -4.37
C LYS A 146 -3.96 -23.29 -2.89
N ARG A 147 -2.72 -23.57 -2.46
CA ARG A 147 -2.36 -23.82 -1.06
C ARG A 147 -1.85 -22.57 -0.36
N PHE A 148 -1.18 -21.69 -1.11
CA PHE A 148 -0.47 -20.54 -0.57
C PHE A 148 -1.16 -19.20 -0.87
N GLY A 149 -2.15 -19.15 -1.76
CA GLY A 149 -2.78 -17.91 -2.17
C GLY A 149 -1.96 -17.15 -3.22
N TYR A 150 -2.03 -15.83 -3.18
CA TYR A 150 -1.24 -14.97 -4.04
C TYR A 150 0.25 -15.07 -3.70
N LEU A 151 1.06 -15.22 -4.75
CA LEU A 151 2.51 -15.34 -4.62
C LEU A 151 3.14 -13.96 -4.77
N THR A 152 3.92 -13.59 -3.76
CA THR A 152 4.59 -12.29 -3.66
C THR A 152 6.09 -12.47 -3.47
N SER A 153 6.88 -11.46 -3.82
CA SER A 153 8.34 -11.47 -3.65
C SER A 153 8.73 -11.49 -2.16
N ASP A 154 7.98 -10.78 -1.32
CA ASP A 154 8.16 -10.82 0.13
C ASP A 154 7.24 -11.89 0.73
N LEU A 155 7.83 -12.89 1.41
CA LEU A 155 7.10 -14.00 2.03
C LEU A 155 6.08 -13.55 3.11
N ILE A 156 6.26 -12.38 3.69
CA ILE A 156 5.32 -11.81 4.66
C ILE A 156 3.97 -11.51 4.00
N ASN A 157 3.94 -11.24 2.70
CA ASN A 157 2.74 -10.89 1.95
C ASN A 157 2.07 -12.10 1.28
N VAL A 158 2.72 -13.27 1.25
CA VAL A 158 2.15 -14.49 0.67
C VAL A 158 0.84 -14.85 1.37
N GLY A 159 -0.18 -15.20 0.59
CA GLY A 159 -1.52 -15.52 1.05
C GLY A 159 -2.55 -14.60 0.43
N THR A 160 -3.13 -13.70 1.19
CA THR A 160 -4.01 -12.66 0.65
C THR A 160 -3.25 -11.62 -0.17
N GLY A 161 -1.95 -11.48 0.05
CA GLY A 161 -1.15 -10.39 -0.49
C GLY A 161 -1.64 -9.02 0.00
N MET A 162 -2.45 -8.97 1.07
CA MET A 162 -3.14 -7.78 1.53
C MET A 162 -2.58 -7.30 2.86
N GLN A 163 -2.22 -6.03 2.91
CA GLN A 163 -1.89 -5.31 4.13
C GLN A 163 -2.95 -4.24 4.40
N VAL A 164 -3.48 -4.25 5.61
CA VAL A 164 -4.43 -3.25 6.12
C VAL A 164 -3.76 -2.48 7.22
N SER A 165 -3.81 -1.18 7.19
CA SER A 165 -3.25 -0.35 8.25
C SER A 165 -4.09 0.88 8.52
N VAL A 166 -4.07 1.31 9.77
CA VAL A 166 -4.63 2.59 10.20
C VAL A 166 -3.52 3.45 10.79
N LEU A 167 -3.57 4.75 10.49
CA LEU A 167 -2.67 5.74 11.04
C LEU A 167 -3.40 6.45 12.18
N VAL A 168 -2.83 6.41 13.39
CA VAL A 168 -3.47 6.95 14.59
C VAL A 168 -2.59 8.00 15.29
N HIS A 169 -3.22 9.02 15.88
CA HIS A 169 -2.56 10.07 16.64
C HIS A 169 -2.92 9.92 18.12
N LEU A 170 -1.94 9.58 18.97
CA LEU A 170 -2.14 9.14 20.37
C LEU A 170 -1.41 9.99 21.41
N PRO A 171 -1.46 11.34 21.37
CA PRO A 171 -0.71 12.21 22.30
C PRO A 171 -1.19 12.06 23.74
N GLY A 172 -2.48 11.82 23.96
CA GLY A 172 -3.05 11.62 25.28
C GLY A 172 -2.52 10.36 25.97
N LEU A 173 -2.44 9.26 25.27
CA LEU A 173 -1.91 8.01 25.80
C LEU A 173 -0.43 8.12 26.14
N LYS A 174 0.34 8.81 25.33
CA LYS A 174 1.76 9.07 25.61
C LYS A 174 1.96 9.93 26.83
N LYS A 175 1.24 11.06 26.95
CA LYS A 175 1.31 11.97 28.10
C LYS A 175 0.89 11.31 29.42
N THR A 176 -0.07 10.40 29.39
CA THR A 176 -0.56 9.68 30.58
C THR A 176 0.30 8.45 30.93
N GLY A 177 1.32 8.11 30.13
CA GLY A 177 2.16 6.92 30.32
C GLY A 177 1.46 5.59 30.07
N ASN A 178 0.27 5.60 29.46
CA ASN A 178 -0.51 4.40 29.18
C ASN A 178 -0.26 3.81 27.78
N LEU A 179 0.53 4.52 26.96
CA LEU A 179 0.78 4.10 25.57
C LEU A 179 1.28 2.65 25.49
N GLN A 180 2.34 2.29 26.25
CA GLN A 180 2.93 0.95 26.19
C GLN A 180 1.91 -0.15 26.51
N LYS A 181 1.04 0.06 27.47
CA LYS A 181 -0.01 -0.93 27.82
C LYS A 181 -0.97 -1.18 26.65
N ILE A 182 -1.31 -0.12 25.91
CA ILE A 182 -2.18 -0.25 24.71
C ILE A 182 -1.42 -0.95 23.59
N LEU A 183 -0.16 -0.61 23.35
CA LEU A 183 0.68 -1.26 22.36
C LEU A 183 0.77 -2.77 22.62
N ASP A 184 1.04 -3.17 23.86
CA ASP A 184 1.10 -4.59 24.27
C ASP A 184 -0.23 -5.34 24.06
N ILE A 185 -1.36 -4.64 24.20
CA ILE A 185 -2.69 -5.21 23.93
C ILE A 185 -2.89 -5.40 22.43
N VAL A 186 -2.58 -4.40 21.62
CA VAL A 186 -2.72 -4.42 20.16
C VAL A 186 -1.87 -5.55 19.55
N GLU A 187 -0.64 -5.74 20.05
CA GLU A 187 0.22 -6.85 19.63
C GLU A 187 -0.38 -8.23 19.95
N LYS A 188 -1.08 -8.37 21.08
CA LYS A 188 -1.76 -9.63 21.45
C LYS A 188 -2.93 -9.97 20.51
N PHE A 189 -3.53 -8.98 19.86
CA PHE A 189 -4.54 -9.16 18.82
C PHE A 189 -3.94 -9.46 17.43
N GLY A 190 -2.60 -9.66 17.35
CA GLY A 190 -1.95 -10.02 16.10
C GLY A 190 -1.72 -8.85 15.15
N MET A 191 -1.73 -7.63 15.67
CA MET A 191 -1.36 -6.43 14.93
C MET A 191 0.05 -5.98 15.30
N ASN A 192 0.74 -5.33 14.39
CA ASN A 192 2.00 -4.65 14.68
C ASN A 192 1.76 -3.18 14.95
N ILE A 193 2.70 -2.52 15.60
CA ILE A 193 2.68 -1.07 15.74
C ILE A 193 4.03 -0.53 15.32
N ARG A 194 4.02 0.45 14.42
CA ARG A 194 5.22 1.13 13.95
C ARG A 194 5.05 2.62 14.18
N ASN A 195 6.14 3.26 14.61
CA ASN A 195 6.16 4.71 14.60
C ASN A 195 6.40 5.17 13.17
N GLU A 196 5.46 5.85 12.55
CA GLU A 196 5.48 6.22 11.13
C GLU A 196 6.68 7.08 10.74
N TYR A 197 7.17 7.86 11.66
CA TYR A 197 8.32 8.77 11.43
C TYR A 197 9.57 8.36 12.22
N GLY A 198 9.60 7.12 12.76
CA GLY A 198 10.55 6.71 13.79
C GLY A 198 11.98 6.44 13.33
N GLU A 199 12.22 6.12 12.06
CA GLU A 199 13.59 5.88 11.57
C GLU A 199 14.33 7.18 11.21
N TYR A 200 13.64 8.18 10.68
CA TYR A 200 14.23 9.47 10.31
C TYR A 200 14.22 10.50 11.45
N ASN A 201 13.21 10.46 12.31
CA ASN A 201 13.13 11.31 13.49
C ASN A 201 12.94 10.44 14.74
N LYS A 202 14.03 10.02 15.37
CA LYS A 202 14.03 9.38 16.70
C LYS A 202 13.40 10.25 17.82
N GLN A 203 12.77 11.36 17.47
CA GLN A 203 12.18 12.31 18.38
C GLN A 203 10.66 12.41 18.16
N ASN A 204 9.92 11.76 19.06
CA ASN A 204 8.63 12.25 19.55
C ASN A 204 7.47 12.50 18.57
N THR A 205 7.24 11.65 17.59
CA THR A 205 5.92 11.66 16.96
C THR A 205 4.93 10.91 17.84
N ASP A 206 3.71 11.45 17.96
CA ASP A 206 2.59 10.78 18.62
C ASP A 206 1.72 10.04 17.60
N VAL A 207 2.25 9.81 16.39
CA VAL A 207 1.59 9.16 15.25
C VAL A 207 2.13 7.76 15.08
N TYR A 208 1.23 6.79 15.02
CA TYR A 208 1.55 5.37 14.93
C TYR A 208 0.76 4.72 13.79
N GLN A 209 1.42 3.85 13.04
CA GLN A 209 0.78 2.98 12.08
C GLN A 209 0.53 1.62 12.72
N ILE A 210 -0.69 1.10 12.56
CA ILE A 210 -1.13 -0.20 13.08
C ILE A 210 -1.47 -1.09 11.88
N PRO A 211 -0.50 -1.87 11.34
CA PRO A 211 -0.75 -2.83 10.28
C PRO A 211 -1.19 -4.19 10.84
N ASN A 212 -1.93 -4.97 10.02
CA ASN A 212 -2.10 -6.40 10.28
C ASN A 212 -0.74 -7.11 10.23
N ARG A 213 -0.64 -8.23 10.93
CA ARG A 213 0.59 -9.04 11.00
C ARG A 213 0.58 -10.24 10.08
N GLN A 214 -0.60 -10.79 9.81
CA GLN A 214 -0.77 -12.06 9.13
C GLN A 214 -1.47 -11.88 7.79
N THR A 215 -0.99 -12.57 6.76
CA THR A 215 -1.57 -12.61 5.40
C THR A 215 -1.84 -14.04 4.96
N LEU A 216 -1.11 -15.02 5.52
CA LEU A 216 -1.24 -16.45 5.18
C LEU A 216 -2.19 -17.15 6.16
N GLY A 217 -3.12 -17.94 5.61
CA GLY A 217 -4.04 -18.76 6.39
C GLY A 217 -5.24 -18.03 6.99
N ILE A 218 -5.47 -16.78 6.58
CA ILE A 218 -6.65 -15.98 6.90
C ILE A 218 -7.33 -15.53 5.60
N SER A 219 -8.61 -15.18 5.66
CA SER A 219 -9.27 -14.55 4.54
C SER A 219 -9.07 -13.03 4.56
N GLU A 220 -9.19 -12.40 3.39
CA GLU A 220 -9.15 -10.93 3.28
C GLU A 220 -10.21 -10.28 4.17
N LYS A 221 -11.38 -10.93 4.26
CA LYS A 221 -12.50 -10.46 5.07
C LYS A 221 -12.25 -10.56 6.57
N ASP A 222 -11.44 -11.54 7.01
CA ASP A 222 -11.06 -11.69 8.42
C ASP A 222 -9.94 -10.72 8.82
N THR A 223 -9.30 -10.09 7.84
CA THR A 223 -8.24 -9.09 8.06
C THR A 223 -8.81 -7.69 8.33
N ILE A 224 -10.02 -7.41 7.87
CA ILE A 224 -10.76 -6.16 8.03
C ILE A 224 -11.52 -6.13 9.36
#